data_c4bb039234f8d59de5448f892aa5a8d2
#
_entry.id   c4bb039234f8d59de5448f892aa5a8d2
#
_cell.length_a   1.000
_cell.length_b   1.000
_cell.length_c   1.000
_cell.angle_alpha   90.00
_cell.angle_beta   90.00
_cell.angle_gamma   90.00
#
_symmetry.space_group_name_H-M   'P 1'
#
loop_
_entity.id
_entity.type
_entity.pdbx_description
1 polymer ?
#
loop_
_entity_poly.entity_id
_entity_poly.type
_entity_poly.pdbx_seq_one_letter_code
_entity_poly.pdbx_strand_id
1 'polypeptide(L)'
;MTLAKDIASHLLKIQAVYLKPEEPFTWAPGIKSPIYTDNRVTLAYPETRTLIENGFVEAIKEAFPEVEVIAGTATAGIPHGAIIADKMNLPFAYIRSKPKDHGAGNQIEGRVAQGQKMVVVEDLISTGGSVLEAVAAAKREGADVLGVVAIFSYQLPKADKNFADAGVKLVTLSNYSELIHLAQEEGYITPEGLDLLKRFKEDQENWQNA
;
A
#
# COMPACT_ATOMS: atom_id res chain seq x y z
N MET A 1 -20.95 -4.79 5.42
CA MET A 1 -19.61 -4.40 5.94
C MET A 1 -18.99 -3.44 4.94
N THR A 2 -18.13 -2.50 5.33
CA THR A 2 -17.45 -1.64 4.36
C THR A 2 -16.33 -2.41 3.66
N LEU A 3 -15.93 -2.02 2.45
CA LEU A 3 -14.81 -2.64 1.73
C LEU A 3 -13.53 -2.66 2.60
N ALA A 4 -13.26 -1.58 3.34
CA ALA A 4 -12.08 -1.48 4.20
C ALA A 4 -12.08 -2.52 5.32
N LYS A 5 -13.24 -2.77 5.96
CA LYS A 5 -13.41 -3.84 6.96
C LYS A 5 -13.32 -5.23 6.34
N ASP A 6 -13.91 -5.44 5.16
CA ASP A 6 -13.87 -6.73 4.47
C ASP A 6 -12.41 -7.11 4.12
N ILE A 7 -11.65 -6.16 3.57
CA ILE A 7 -10.22 -6.39 3.28
C ILE A 7 -9.44 -6.64 4.58
N ALA A 8 -9.66 -5.86 5.65
CA ALA A 8 -8.99 -6.08 6.94
C ALA A 8 -9.26 -7.49 7.49
N SER A 9 -10.52 -7.96 7.44
CA SER A 9 -10.90 -9.32 7.85
C SER A 9 -10.18 -10.38 7.03
N HIS A 10 -10.15 -10.23 5.71
CA HIS A 10 -9.41 -11.14 4.83
C HIS A 10 -7.91 -11.17 5.15
N LEU A 11 -7.26 -10.01 5.37
CA LEU A 11 -5.84 -9.93 5.70
C LEU A 11 -5.50 -10.65 7.02
N LEU A 12 -6.35 -10.51 8.05
CA LEU A 12 -6.19 -11.24 9.31
C LEU A 12 -6.39 -12.75 9.12
N LYS A 13 -7.48 -13.16 8.46
CA LYS A 13 -7.85 -14.56 8.24
C LYS A 13 -6.79 -15.35 7.47
N ILE A 14 -6.20 -14.77 6.44
CA ILE A 14 -5.14 -15.43 5.64
C ILE A 14 -3.74 -15.25 6.23
N GLN A 15 -3.64 -14.60 7.39
CA GLN A 15 -2.37 -14.31 8.05
C GLN A 15 -1.40 -13.47 7.18
N ALA A 16 -1.93 -12.56 6.37
CA ALA A 16 -1.14 -11.52 5.73
C ALA A 16 -0.76 -10.41 6.72
N VAL A 17 -1.51 -10.29 7.81
CA VAL A 17 -1.22 -9.37 8.93
C VAL A 17 -1.17 -10.15 10.23
N TYR A 18 -0.15 -9.85 11.03
CA TYR A 18 0.02 -10.36 12.38
C TYR A 18 0.04 -9.20 13.38
N LEU A 19 -0.71 -9.33 14.46
CA LEU A 19 -0.75 -8.38 15.57
C LEU A 19 -0.15 -9.04 16.82
N LYS A 20 0.87 -8.44 17.41
CA LYS A 20 1.55 -8.89 18.64
C LYS A 20 1.88 -7.68 19.53
N PRO A 21 0.87 -7.05 20.13
CA PRO A 21 1.10 -5.86 20.95
C PRO A 21 1.92 -6.14 22.22
N GLU A 22 1.75 -7.32 22.83
CA GLU A 22 2.48 -7.71 24.04
C GLU A 22 3.90 -8.26 23.74
N GLU A 23 4.10 -8.85 22.54
CA GLU A 23 5.37 -9.46 22.09
C GLU A 23 5.78 -8.91 20.72
N PRO A 24 6.15 -7.62 20.62
CA PRO A 24 6.30 -6.96 19.33
C PRO A 24 7.42 -7.54 18.47
N PHE A 25 7.24 -7.44 17.16
CA PHE A 25 8.26 -7.71 16.17
C PHE A 25 9.39 -6.67 16.27
N THR A 26 10.56 -7.03 15.78
CA THR A 26 11.66 -6.08 15.63
C THR A 26 11.88 -5.79 14.15
N TRP A 27 11.54 -4.59 13.71
CA TRP A 27 11.86 -4.10 12.37
C TRP A 27 13.33 -3.67 12.27
N ALA A 28 13.90 -3.71 11.09
CA ALA A 28 15.17 -3.05 10.85
C ALA A 28 14.95 -1.53 10.79
N PRO A 29 15.77 -0.71 11.46
CA PRO A 29 16.98 -0.95 12.24
C PRO A 29 16.76 -1.09 13.78
N GLY A 30 15.80 -1.89 14.22
CA GLY A 30 15.60 -2.16 15.66
C GLY A 30 14.31 -1.58 16.24
N ILE A 31 13.44 -0.99 15.44
CA ILE A 31 12.14 -0.46 15.86
C ILE A 31 11.23 -1.61 16.30
N LYS A 32 10.67 -1.50 17.50
CA LYS A 32 9.66 -2.44 18.00
C LYS A 32 8.31 -2.12 17.37
N SER A 33 7.71 -3.09 16.66
CA SER A 33 6.42 -2.94 16.02
C SER A 33 5.43 -4.00 16.48
N PRO A 34 4.23 -3.63 16.91
CA PRO A 34 3.18 -4.58 17.29
C PRO A 34 2.46 -5.20 16.08
N ILE A 35 2.83 -4.79 14.86
CA ILE A 35 2.24 -5.27 13.61
C ILE A 35 3.32 -5.70 12.63
N TYR A 36 3.04 -6.78 11.91
CA TYR A 36 3.79 -7.20 10.72
C TYR A 36 2.81 -7.48 9.59
N THR A 37 3.10 -6.95 8.40
CA THR A 37 2.25 -7.11 7.21
C THR A 37 3.06 -7.64 6.04
N ASP A 38 2.55 -8.70 5.40
CA ASP A 38 3.04 -9.22 4.12
C ASP A 38 1.86 -9.39 3.15
N ASN A 39 1.53 -8.33 2.44
CA ASN A 39 0.42 -8.34 1.48
C ASN A 39 0.66 -9.26 0.27
N ARG A 40 1.89 -9.73 0.03
CA ARG A 40 2.20 -10.69 -1.04
C ARG A 40 1.50 -12.04 -0.81
N VAL A 41 1.18 -12.36 0.44
CA VAL A 41 0.39 -13.55 0.81
C VAL A 41 -0.98 -13.55 0.12
N THR A 42 -1.57 -12.38 -0.12
CA THR A 42 -2.89 -12.21 -0.79
C THR A 42 -2.92 -12.87 -2.18
N LEU A 43 -1.78 -12.95 -2.86
CA LEU A 43 -1.67 -13.52 -4.20
C LEU A 43 -1.98 -15.03 -4.22
N ALA A 44 -1.75 -15.73 -3.11
CA ALA A 44 -2.02 -17.16 -2.96
C ALA A 44 -3.52 -17.46 -2.70
N TYR A 45 -4.32 -16.45 -2.38
CA TYR A 45 -5.75 -16.60 -2.05
C TYR A 45 -6.63 -15.93 -3.08
N PRO A 46 -7.17 -16.69 -4.08
CA PRO A 46 -7.92 -16.10 -5.21
C PRO A 46 -9.11 -15.25 -4.78
N GLU A 47 -9.84 -15.63 -3.72
CA GLU A 47 -10.98 -14.88 -3.21
C GLU A 47 -10.54 -13.51 -2.67
N THR A 48 -9.53 -13.49 -1.80
CA THR A 48 -8.97 -12.25 -1.24
C THR A 48 -8.38 -11.36 -2.34
N ARG A 49 -7.62 -11.97 -3.25
CA ARG A 49 -7.05 -11.27 -4.40
C ARG A 49 -8.15 -10.62 -5.25
N THR A 50 -9.22 -11.36 -5.59
CA THR A 50 -10.34 -10.82 -6.37
C THR A 50 -11.04 -9.66 -5.65
N LEU A 51 -11.24 -9.75 -4.34
CA LEU A 51 -11.80 -8.67 -3.53
C LEU A 51 -10.92 -7.40 -3.62
N ILE A 52 -9.61 -7.54 -3.43
CA ILE A 52 -8.64 -6.44 -3.52
C ILE A 52 -8.64 -5.81 -4.90
N GLU A 53 -8.54 -6.63 -5.96
CA GLU A 53 -8.46 -6.13 -7.34
C GLU A 53 -9.73 -5.41 -7.78
N ASN A 54 -10.89 -5.90 -7.39
CA ASN A 54 -12.17 -5.20 -7.65
C ASN A 54 -12.23 -3.89 -6.86
N GLY A 55 -11.80 -3.89 -5.60
CA GLY A 55 -11.70 -2.68 -4.79
C GLY A 55 -10.79 -1.62 -5.43
N PHE A 56 -9.65 -2.01 -5.96
CA PHE A 56 -8.76 -1.11 -6.69
C PHE A 56 -9.41 -0.53 -7.95
N VAL A 57 -10.07 -1.36 -8.74
CA VAL A 57 -10.75 -0.89 -9.97
C VAL A 57 -11.78 0.19 -9.64
N GLU A 58 -12.60 -0.03 -8.61
CA GLU A 58 -13.61 0.95 -8.21
C GLU A 58 -12.97 2.23 -7.63
N ALA A 59 -11.97 2.08 -6.76
CA ALA A 59 -11.26 3.23 -6.19
C ALA A 59 -10.55 4.09 -7.25
N ILE A 60 -9.95 3.45 -8.28
CA ILE A 60 -9.29 4.16 -9.38
C ILE A 60 -10.32 4.88 -10.25
N LYS A 61 -11.43 4.25 -10.60
CA LYS A 61 -12.50 4.89 -11.39
C LYS A 61 -13.08 6.11 -10.68
N GLU A 62 -13.23 6.04 -9.36
CA GLU A 62 -13.77 7.14 -8.56
C GLU A 62 -12.75 8.28 -8.38
N ALA A 63 -11.51 7.94 -7.98
CA ALA A 63 -10.52 8.93 -7.58
C ALA A 63 -9.71 9.50 -8.74
N PHE A 64 -9.56 8.73 -9.85
CA PHE A 64 -8.69 9.00 -11.00
C PHE A 64 -9.37 8.64 -12.33
N PRO A 65 -10.55 9.20 -12.64
CA PRO A 65 -11.35 8.81 -13.82
C PRO A 65 -10.62 9.02 -15.16
N GLU A 66 -9.57 9.83 -15.17
CA GLU A 66 -8.79 10.14 -16.37
C GLU A 66 -7.54 9.25 -16.56
N VAL A 67 -7.41 8.16 -15.78
CA VAL A 67 -6.25 7.27 -15.86
C VAL A 67 -6.10 6.66 -17.25
N GLU A 68 -4.88 6.63 -17.76
CA GLU A 68 -4.53 6.09 -19.10
C GLU A 68 -3.53 4.94 -19.02
N VAL A 69 -2.83 4.78 -17.89
CA VAL A 69 -1.87 3.69 -17.66
C VAL A 69 -1.79 3.34 -16.18
N ILE A 70 -1.69 2.05 -15.89
CA ILE A 70 -1.45 1.53 -14.53
C ILE A 70 0.02 1.17 -14.40
N ALA A 71 0.65 1.57 -13.29
CA ALA A 71 2.05 1.23 -13.02
C ALA A 71 2.21 0.60 -11.63
N GLY A 72 2.68 -0.65 -11.58
CA GLY A 72 2.99 -1.33 -10.33
C GLY A 72 4.39 -1.00 -9.82
N THR A 73 4.56 -0.78 -8.52
CA THR A 73 5.89 -0.65 -7.91
C THR A 73 6.54 -2.02 -7.75
N ALA A 74 7.81 -2.13 -8.09
CA ALA A 74 8.55 -3.36 -7.86
C ALA A 74 8.85 -3.51 -6.36
N THR A 75 8.52 -4.66 -5.76
CA THR A 75 8.11 -5.90 -6.42
C THR A 75 6.62 -6.21 -6.20
N ALA A 76 6.05 -5.84 -5.04
CA ALA A 76 4.74 -6.30 -4.61
C ALA A 76 3.57 -5.63 -5.36
N GLY A 77 3.76 -4.40 -5.86
CA GLY A 77 2.76 -3.71 -6.66
C GLY A 77 2.61 -4.26 -8.10
N ILE A 78 3.59 -5.00 -8.60
CA ILE A 78 3.57 -5.50 -10.00
C ILE A 78 2.37 -6.42 -10.27
N PRO A 79 2.15 -7.52 -9.53
CA PRO A 79 1.06 -8.43 -9.83
C PRO A 79 -0.32 -7.77 -9.71
N HIS A 80 -0.53 -6.96 -8.68
CA HIS A 80 -1.77 -6.19 -8.51
C HIS A 80 -1.98 -5.21 -9.66
N GLY A 81 -0.97 -4.42 -10.00
CA GLY A 81 -1.04 -3.48 -11.12
C GLY A 81 -1.36 -4.15 -12.46
N ALA A 82 -0.76 -5.33 -12.73
CA ALA A 82 -1.03 -6.08 -13.95
C ALA A 82 -2.48 -6.58 -14.03
N ILE A 83 -3.03 -7.10 -12.93
CA ILE A 83 -4.42 -7.58 -12.89
C ILE A 83 -5.40 -6.39 -13.01
N ILE A 84 -5.13 -5.28 -12.34
CA ILE A 84 -5.95 -4.06 -12.44
C ILE A 84 -5.97 -3.54 -13.88
N ALA A 85 -4.81 -3.45 -14.53
CA ALA A 85 -4.69 -3.00 -15.91
C ALA A 85 -5.50 -3.90 -16.86
N ASP A 86 -5.43 -5.23 -16.71
CA ASP A 86 -6.22 -6.19 -17.46
C ASP A 86 -7.72 -5.95 -17.25
N LYS A 87 -8.18 -5.85 -15.99
CA LYS A 87 -9.60 -5.61 -15.66
C LYS A 87 -10.14 -4.28 -16.21
N MET A 88 -9.28 -3.26 -16.27
CA MET A 88 -9.66 -1.93 -16.79
C MET A 88 -9.41 -1.77 -18.29
N ASN A 89 -8.81 -2.77 -18.95
CA ASN A 89 -8.36 -2.72 -20.34
C ASN A 89 -7.45 -1.52 -20.63
N LEU A 90 -6.48 -1.27 -19.70
CA LEU A 90 -5.49 -0.21 -19.80
C LEU A 90 -4.08 -0.76 -20.00
N PRO A 91 -3.17 0.02 -20.60
CA PRO A 91 -1.75 -0.28 -20.61
C PRO A 91 -1.18 -0.49 -19.20
N PHE A 92 -0.17 -1.38 -19.11
CA PHE A 92 0.55 -1.66 -17.88
C PHE A 92 2.04 -1.37 -18.03
N ALA A 93 2.62 -0.81 -16.98
CA ALA A 93 4.06 -0.66 -16.78
C ALA A 93 4.41 -1.03 -15.33
N TYR A 94 5.70 -1.18 -15.01
CA TYR A 94 6.12 -1.23 -13.61
C TYR A 94 7.37 -0.41 -13.36
N ILE A 95 7.51 0.06 -12.12
CA ILE A 95 8.58 0.96 -11.70
C ILE A 95 9.53 0.20 -10.80
N ARG A 96 10.78 0.11 -11.22
CA ARG A 96 11.86 -0.54 -10.45
C ARG A 96 12.28 0.32 -9.27
N SER A 97 12.75 -0.31 -8.21
CA SER A 97 13.31 0.39 -7.04
C SER A 97 14.62 1.14 -7.36
N LYS A 98 15.35 0.70 -8.39
CA LYS A 98 16.60 1.32 -8.84
C LYS A 98 16.67 1.39 -10.37
N PRO A 99 17.36 2.40 -10.94
CA PRO A 99 17.66 2.45 -12.36
C PRO A 99 18.40 1.19 -12.84
N LYS A 100 18.37 0.94 -14.15
CA LYS A 100 19.23 -0.10 -14.76
C LYS A 100 20.70 0.33 -14.70
N ASP A 101 21.58 -0.61 -14.39
CA ASP A 101 23.03 -0.38 -14.41
C ASP A 101 23.57 -0.20 -15.84
N HIS A 102 22.79 -0.62 -16.86
CA HIS A 102 23.15 -0.56 -18.27
C HIS A 102 21.98 -0.02 -19.11
N GLY A 103 22.31 0.72 -20.19
CA GLY A 103 21.34 1.33 -21.09
C GLY A 103 20.96 2.76 -20.70
N ALA A 104 19.74 3.18 -20.99
CA ALA A 104 19.25 4.56 -20.75
C ALA A 104 19.02 4.92 -19.26
N GLY A 105 19.31 4.01 -18.33
CA GLY A 105 19.11 4.26 -16.90
C GLY A 105 17.64 4.36 -16.46
N ASN A 106 16.71 3.92 -17.30
CA ASN A 106 15.27 4.02 -17.02
C ASN A 106 14.86 3.12 -15.85
N GLN A 107 13.94 3.61 -15.03
CA GLN A 107 13.33 2.86 -13.94
C GLN A 107 11.98 2.25 -14.34
N ILE A 108 11.34 2.75 -15.41
CA ILE A 108 10.07 2.20 -15.91
C ILE A 108 10.34 1.06 -16.89
N GLU A 109 9.69 -0.05 -16.66
CA GLU A 109 9.61 -1.17 -17.58
C GLU A 109 8.22 -1.20 -18.22
N GLY A 110 8.19 -1.27 -19.53
CA GLY A 110 7.02 -1.06 -20.36
C GLY A 110 7.17 0.22 -21.19
N ARG A 111 6.08 0.67 -21.78
CA ARG A 111 6.07 1.89 -22.60
C ARG A 111 5.08 2.89 -22.00
N VAL A 112 5.59 4.05 -21.64
CA VAL A 112 4.79 5.19 -21.17
C VAL A 112 5.06 6.37 -22.10
N ALA A 113 3.99 7.01 -22.58
CA ALA A 113 4.13 8.19 -23.42
C ALA A 113 4.33 9.45 -22.56
N GLN A 114 4.93 10.47 -23.16
CA GLN A 114 5.09 11.77 -22.52
C GLN A 114 3.71 12.36 -22.15
N GLY A 115 3.52 12.73 -20.89
CA GLY A 115 2.27 13.29 -20.37
C GLY A 115 1.15 12.26 -20.16
N GLN A 116 1.42 10.96 -20.34
CA GLN A 116 0.40 9.93 -20.12
C GLN A 116 -0.01 9.86 -18.65
N LYS A 117 -1.31 9.90 -18.38
CA LYS A 117 -1.90 9.94 -17.04
C LYS A 117 -1.80 8.59 -16.35
N MET A 118 -0.97 8.54 -15.30
CA MET A 118 -0.58 7.31 -14.61
C MET A 118 -1.14 7.23 -13.20
N VAL A 119 -1.65 6.06 -12.82
CA VAL A 119 -1.89 5.69 -11.42
C VAL A 119 -0.86 4.65 -10.99
N VAL A 120 -0.19 4.90 -9.87
CA VAL A 120 0.82 4.01 -9.28
C VAL A 120 0.16 3.10 -8.25
N VAL A 121 0.45 1.79 -8.35
CA VAL A 121 -0.11 0.74 -7.48
C VAL A 121 0.98 0.22 -6.55
N GLU A 122 0.70 0.24 -5.23
CA GLU A 122 1.56 -0.27 -4.17
C GLU A 122 0.78 -1.28 -3.32
N ASP A 123 1.45 -2.14 -2.58
CA ASP A 123 0.78 -3.05 -1.65
C ASP A 123 0.62 -2.47 -0.24
N LEU A 124 1.62 -1.75 0.26
CA LEU A 124 1.69 -1.27 1.64
C LEU A 124 2.28 0.13 1.73
N ILE A 125 1.59 1.02 2.42
CA ILE A 125 2.12 2.32 2.81
C ILE A 125 2.52 2.30 4.29
N SER A 126 3.83 2.32 4.54
CA SER A 126 4.42 2.58 5.86
C SER A 126 4.66 4.08 6.01
N THR A 127 5.81 4.57 5.59
CA THR A 127 6.14 6.01 5.53
C THR A 127 5.92 6.64 4.16
N GLY A 128 5.64 5.84 3.13
CA GLY A 128 5.45 6.28 1.75
C GLY A 128 6.74 6.62 0.99
N GLY A 129 7.92 6.52 1.62
CA GLY A 129 9.18 6.94 0.99
C GLY A 129 9.46 6.23 -0.34
N SER A 130 9.41 4.89 -0.35
CA SER A 130 9.73 4.09 -1.55
C SER A 130 8.77 4.35 -2.71
N VAL A 131 7.48 4.43 -2.45
CA VAL A 131 6.49 4.69 -3.52
C VAL A 131 6.60 6.13 -4.05
N LEU A 132 6.92 7.10 -3.19
CA LEU A 132 7.14 8.48 -3.63
C LEU A 132 8.43 8.64 -4.45
N GLU A 133 9.47 7.85 -4.17
CA GLU A 133 10.65 7.75 -5.05
C GLU A 133 10.27 7.17 -6.42
N ALA A 134 9.41 6.15 -6.46
CA ALA A 134 8.89 5.60 -7.71
C ALA A 134 8.04 6.62 -8.48
N VAL A 135 7.18 7.38 -7.79
CA VAL A 135 6.42 8.50 -8.40
C VAL A 135 7.37 9.55 -8.98
N ALA A 136 8.41 9.94 -8.24
CA ALA A 136 9.40 10.89 -8.72
C ALA A 136 10.15 10.37 -9.95
N ALA A 137 10.46 9.07 -9.99
CA ALA A 137 11.07 8.43 -11.16
C ALA A 137 10.12 8.47 -12.37
N ALA A 138 8.84 8.11 -12.19
CA ALA A 138 7.85 8.17 -13.25
C ALA A 138 7.67 9.59 -13.83
N LYS A 139 7.60 10.60 -12.96
CA LYS A 139 7.55 12.00 -13.40
C LYS A 139 8.80 12.44 -14.17
N ARG A 140 10.00 12.01 -13.74
CA ARG A 140 11.23 12.30 -14.48
C ARG A 140 11.26 11.67 -15.87
N GLU A 141 10.65 10.49 -16.04
CA GLU A 141 10.51 9.81 -17.32
C GLU A 141 9.31 10.30 -18.15
N GLY A 142 8.61 11.35 -17.69
CA GLY A 142 7.61 12.09 -18.44
C GLY A 142 6.17 11.67 -18.21
N ALA A 143 5.89 10.78 -17.26
CA ALA A 143 4.51 10.45 -16.90
C ALA A 143 3.83 11.60 -16.14
N ASP A 144 2.54 11.80 -16.36
CA ASP A 144 1.66 12.61 -15.52
C ASP A 144 1.05 11.74 -14.42
N VAL A 145 1.70 11.70 -13.25
CA VAL A 145 1.26 10.84 -12.15
C VAL A 145 0.08 11.48 -11.41
N LEU A 146 -1.11 10.92 -11.58
CA LEU A 146 -2.35 11.37 -10.93
C LEU A 146 -2.38 11.07 -9.43
N GLY A 147 -1.80 9.93 -9.01
CA GLY A 147 -1.75 9.54 -7.61
C GLY A 147 -1.30 8.10 -7.41
N VAL A 148 -1.44 7.65 -6.17
CA VAL A 148 -1.07 6.32 -5.69
C VAL A 148 -2.31 5.62 -5.12
N VAL A 149 -2.47 4.33 -5.44
CA VAL A 149 -3.41 3.45 -4.75
C VAL A 149 -2.66 2.33 -4.04
N ALA A 150 -3.10 1.95 -2.84
CA ALA A 150 -2.47 0.85 -2.09
C ALA A 150 -3.51 -0.03 -1.39
N ILE A 151 -3.15 -1.30 -1.13
CA ILE A 151 -4.03 -2.22 -0.39
C ILE A 151 -4.23 -1.71 1.02
N PHE A 152 -3.13 -1.34 1.69
CA PHE A 152 -3.13 -1.06 3.12
C PHE A 152 -2.19 0.10 3.47
N SER A 153 -2.59 0.91 4.46
CA SER A 153 -1.74 1.94 5.07
C SER A 153 -1.67 1.76 6.58
N TYR A 154 -0.47 1.91 7.15
CA TYR A 154 -0.30 2.03 8.59
C TYR A 154 -0.81 3.37 9.16
N GLN A 155 -1.15 4.32 8.31
CA GLN A 155 -1.60 5.67 8.71
C GLN A 155 -0.59 6.38 9.65
N LEU A 156 0.70 6.21 9.41
CA LEU A 156 1.72 6.89 10.20
C LEU A 156 1.74 8.39 9.85
N PRO A 157 1.89 9.30 10.82
CA PRO A 157 1.94 10.75 10.57
C PRO A 157 3.02 11.15 9.57
N LYS A 158 4.12 10.39 9.51
CA LYS A 158 5.20 10.59 8.54
C LYS A 158 4.75 10.32 7.11
N ALA A 159 3.85 9.35 6.89
CA ALA A 159 3.29 9.09 5.55
C ALA A 159 2.43 10.26 5.10
N ASP A 160 1.51 10.73 5.95
CA ASP A 160 0.64 11.85 5.64
C ASP A 160 1.45 13.09 5.26
N LYS A 161 2.50 13.39 6.05
CA LYS A 161 3.42 14.49 5.75
C LYS A 161 4.14 14.30 4.41
N ASN A 162 4.70 13.12 4.14
CA ASN A 162 5.46 12.86 2.92
C ASN A 162 4.58 12.99 1.65
N PHE A 163 3.35 12.46 1.69
CA PHE A 163 2.41 12.58 0.57
C PHE A 163 1.94 14.02 0.36
N ALA A 164 1.69 14.76 1.46
CA ALA A 164 1.34 16.18 1.39
C ALA A 164 2.48 17.03 0.81
N ASP A 165 3.71 16.84 1.28
CA ASP A 165 4.90 17.54 0.79
C ASP A 165 5.17 17.24 -0.71
N ALA A 166 4.90 16.01 -1.14
CA ALA A 166 5.05 15.59 -2.54
C ALA A 166 3.89 16.05 -3.45
N GLY A 167 2.79 16.53 -2.88
CA GLY A 167 1.58 16.89 -3.62
C GLY A 167 0.96 15.68 -4.35
N VAL A 168 1.03 14.48 -3.77
CA VAL A 168 0.56 13.24 -4.38
C VAL A 168 -0.67 12.73 -3.64
N LYS A 169 -1.77 12.52 -4.37
CA LYS A 169 -2.98 11.92 -3.81
C LYS A 169 -2.78 10.43 -3.52
N LEU A 170 -3.12 10.01 -2.30
CA LEU A 170 -3.12 8.61 -1.88
C LEU A 170 -4.54 8.12 -1.64
N VAL A 171 -4.86 6.93 -2.16
CA VAL A 171 -6.09 6.20 -1.86
C VAL A 171 -5.73 4.79 -1.39
N THR A 172 -6.25 4.37 -0.24
CA THR A 172 -6.00 3.03 0.30
C THR A 172 -7.31 2.26 0.48
N LEU A 173 -7.28 0.96 0.19
CA LEU A 173 -8.47 0.12 0.28
C LEU A 173 -8.82 -0.21 1.73
N SER A 174 -7.79 -0.41 2.57
CA SER A 174 -7.93 -0.61 4.00
C SER A 174 -6.80 0.10 4.75
N ASN A 175 -6.88 0.11 6.07
CA ASN A 175 -5.94 0.85 6.89
C ASN A 175 -5.82 0.29 8.31
N TYR A 176 -4.82 0.77 9.03
CA TYR A 176 -4.48 0.36 10.38
C TYR A 176 -5.64 0.54 11.37
N SER A 177 -6.35 1.66 11.32
CA SER A 177 -7.46 1.92 12.26
C SER A 177 -8.60 0.93 12.09
N GLU A 178 -9.03 0.65 10.86
CA GLU A 178 -10.05 -0.36 10.57
C GLU A 178 -9.61 -1.75 11.02
N LEU A 179 -8.35 -2.10 10.76
CA LEU A 179 -7.80 -3.42 11.08
C LEU A 179 -7.75 -3.67 12.59
N ILE A 180 -7.24 -2.74 13.40
CA ILE A 180 -7.07 -2.95 14.84
C ILE A 180 -8.41 -3.00 15.58
N HIS A 181 -9.40 -2.20 15.15
CA HIS A 181 -10.75 -2.26 15.72
C HIS A 181 -11.44 -3.58 15.38
N LEU A 182 -11.34 -4.02 14.11
CA LEU A 182 -11.88 -5.31 13.70
C LEU A 182 -11.19 -6.47 14.42
N ALA A 183 -9.88 -6.43 14.58
CA ALA A 183 -9.13 -7.45 15.29
C ALA A 183 -9.58 -7.59 16.75
N GLN A 184 -9.94 -6.51 17.42
CA GLN A 184 -10.50 -6.55 18.77
C GLN A 184 -11.96 -7.06 18.75
N GLU A 185 -12.79 -6.62 17.81
CA GLU A 185 -14.17 -7.09 17.64
C GLU A 185 -14.22 -8.62 17.39
N GLU A 186 -13.29 -9.17 16.60
CA GLU A 186 -13.19 -10.59 16.25
C GLU A 186 -12.35 -11.42 17.24
N GLY A 187 -11.80 -10.81 18.30
CA GLY A 187 -11.06 -11.51 19.37
C GLY A 187 -9.63 -11.92 19.03
N TYR A 188 -9.02 -11.32 18.00
CA TYR A 188 -7.59 -11.52 17.68
C TYR A 188 -6.67 -10.86 18.70
N ILE A 189 -7.14 -9.79 19.35
CA ILE A 189 -6.41 -9.03 20.38
C ILE A 189 -7.32 -8.68 21.55
N THR A 190 -6.72 -8.42 22.71
CA THR A 190 -7.42 -7.96 23.91
C THR A 190 -7.72 -6.46 23.82
N PRO A 191 -8.63 -5.90 24.69
CA PRO A 191 -8.80 -4.45 24.81
C PRO A 191 -7.50 -3.71 25.15
N GLU A 192 -6.66 -4.27 26.03
CA GLU A 192 -5.35 -3.74 26.40
C GLU A 192 -4.40 -3.73 25.20
N GLY A 193 -4.43 -4.81 24.38
CA GLY A 193 -3.68 -4.90 23.13
C GLY A 193 -4.11 -3.83 22.11
N LEU A 194 -5.41 -3.52 22.04
CA LEU A 194 -5.91 -2.43 21.20
C LEU A 194 -5.34 -1.07 21.63
N ASP A 195 -5.25 -0.82 22.95
CA ASP A 195 -4.70 0.45 23.44
C ASP A 195 -3.20 0.59 23.10
N LEU A 196 -2.44 -0.50 23.19
CA LEU A 196 -1.04 -0.52 22.75
C LEU A 196 -0.91 -0.23 21.24
N LEU A 197 -1.78 -0.81 20.42
CA LEU A 197 -1.79 -0.56 18.97
C LEU A 197 -2.15 0.89 18.64
N LYS A 198 -3.09 1.51 19.36
CA LYS A 198 -3.41 2.93 19.19
C LYS A 198 -2.20 3.82 19.50
N ARG A 199 -1.49 3.55 20.61
CA ARG A 199 -0.26 4.29 20.98
C ARG A 199 0.82 4.16 19.92
N PHE A 200 1.04 2.97 19.37
CA PHE A 200 2.00 2.77 18.30
C PHE A 200 1.70 3.63 17.06
N LYS A 201 0.44 3.81 16.70
CA LYS A 201 0.06 4.70 15.60
C LYS A 201 0.46 6.15 15.85
N GLU A 202 0.35 6.61 17.09
CA GLU A 202 0.66 7.98 17.49
C GLU A 202 2.17 8.21 17.64
N ASP A 203 2.88 7.29 18.31
CA ASP A 203 4.33 7.37 18.58
C ASP A 203 4.99 6.00 18.46
N GLN A 204 5.63 5.73 17.30
CA GLN A 204 6.31 4.47 17.03
C GLN A 204 7.56 4.23 17.89
N GLU A 205 8.13 5.27 18.49
CA GLU A 205 9.35 5.16 19.28
C GLU A 205 9.08 4.86 20.76
N ASN A 206 8.00 5.44 21.32
CA ASN A 206 7.74 5.41 22.75
C ASN A 206 6.45 4.68 23.18
N TRP A 207 5.73 4.06 22.26
CA TRP A 207 4.41 3.45 22.51
C TRP A 207 4.38 2.39 23.63
N GLN A 208 5.53 1.80 23.99
CA GLN A 208 5.67 0.81 25.05
C GLN A 208 5.90 1.44 26.44
N ASN A 209 6.21 2.73 26.51
CA ASN A 209 6.66 3.44 27.71
C ASN A 209 5.52 4.18 28.43
N ALA A 210 4.37 3.57 28.57
CA ALA A 210 3.24 4.20 29.27
C ALA A 210 2.84 3.49 30.55
#